data_2b4b78c1394204b877b158ea95e00695
#
_entry.id   2b4b78c1394204b877b158ea95e00695
#
_cell.length_a   1.000
_cell.length_b   1.000
_cell.length_c   1.000
_cell.angle_alpha   90.00
_cell.angle_beta   90.00
_cell.angle_gamma   90.00
#
_symmetry.space_group_name_H-M   'P 1'
#
loop_
_entity.id
_entity.type
_entity.pdbx_description
1 polymer ?
#
loop_
_entity_poly.entity_id
_entity_poly.type
_entity_poly.pdbx_seq_one_letter_code
_entity_poly.pdbx_strand_id
1 'polypeptide(L)'
;WVKNGTDALFISLKCLNINQGDEVILPTLSATATLSAVIQVGARPVFCDIDNEFFTINEKKIERLITKKTKAIIAVNLYGQACNYSKIIPIIRKNNILLIEDCAQSLGSMFKNKKLGNYGVVSAFSFFP
;
A
#
# COMPACT_ATOMS: atom_id res chain seq x y z
N TRP A 1 -18.62 -5.07 -1.18
CA TRP A 1 -18.26 -5.02 -2.61
C TRP A 1 -18.28 -3.58 -3.08
N VAL A 2 -17.31 -3.21 -3.94
CA VAL A 2 -17.18 -1.89 -4.56
C VAL A 2 -17.02 -2.06 -6.07
N LYS A 3 -17.05 -0.97 -6.83
CA LYS A 3 -17.12 -1.01 -8.29
C LYS A 3 -15.85 -1.63 -8.94
N ASN A 4 -14.68 -1.29 -8.42
CA ASN A 4 -13.38 -1.72 -8.97
C ASN A 4 -12.26 -1.58 -7.91
N GLY A 5 -11.02 -1.99 -8.24
CA GLY A 5 -9.87 -1.90 -7.34
C GLY A 5 -9.50 -0.47 -6.95
N THR A 6 -9.66 0.51 -7.84
CA THR A 6 -9.40 1.93 -7.54
C THR A 6 -10.34 2.43 -6.45
N ASP A 7 -11.64 2.13 -6.59
CA ASP A 7 -12.64 2.48 -5.58
C ASP A 7 -12.38 1.76 -4.26
N ALA A 8 -11.92 0.50 -4.31
CA ALA A 8 -11.54 -0.23 -3.10
C ALA A 8 -10.41 0.48 -2.34
N LEU A 9 -9.37 0.92 -3.01
CA LEU A 9 -8.28 1.69 -2.41
C LEU A 9 -8.74 3.06 -1.91
N PHE A 10 -9.53 3.79 -2.71
CA PHE A 10 -10.09 5.09 -2.33
C PHE A 10 -10.94 5.00 -1.06
N ILE A 11 -11.88 4.05 -1.01
CA ILE A 11 -12.75 3.83 0.14
C ILE A 11 -11.93 3.38 1.36
N SER A 12 -10.93 2.52 1.17
CA SER A 12 -10.02 2.12 2.24
C SER A 12 -9.31 3.32 2.87
N LEU A 13 -8.76 4.22 2.06
CA LEU A 13 -8.13 5.45 2.54
C LEU A 13 -9.13 6.34 3.30
N LYS A 14 -10.34 6.50 2.77
CA LYS A 14 -11.42 7.27 3.44
C LYS A 14 -11.82 6.65 4.78
N CYS A 15 -12.01 5.34 4.85
CA CYS A 15 -12.37 4.65 6.10
C CYS A 15 -11.28 4.77 7.17
N LEU A 16 -10.03 4.93 6.75
CA LEU A 16 -8.89 5.16 7.64
C LEU A 16 -8.67 6.63 7.99
N ASN A 17 -9.61 7.51 7.61
CA ASN A 17 -9.55 8.96 7.83
C ASN A 17 -8.30 9.62 7.22
N ILE A 18 -7.83 9.11 6.09
CA ILE A 18 -6.77 9.76 5.31
C ILE A 18 -7.40 10.91 4.50
N ASN A 19 -6.87 12.11 4.65
CA ASN A 19 -7.44 13.34 4.12
C ASN A 19 -6.39 14.30 3.57
N GLN A 20 -6.85 15.47 3.15
CA GLN A 20 -5.97 16.56 2.70
C GLN A 20 -4.95 16.93 3.77
N GLY A 21 -3.68 17.02 3.37
CA GLY A 21 -2.55 17.33 4.24
C GLY A 21 -1.82 16.11 4.79
N ASP A 22 -2.42 14.92 4.73
CA ASP A 22 -1.75 13.67 5.07
C ASP A 22 -0.86 13.19 3.93
N GLU A 23 0.16 12.41 4.27
CA GLU A 23 1.05 11.76 3.31
C GLU A 23 0.84 10.26 3.30
N VAL A 24 0.83 9.69 2.08
CA VAL A 24 0.74 8.25 1.85
C VAL A 24 1.95 7.81 1.05
N ILE A 25 2.74 6.89 1.61
CA ILE A 25 3.89 6.31 0.91
C ILE A 25 3.38 5.18 0.00
N LEU A 26 3.83 5.17 -1.26
CA LEU A 26 3.49 4.14 -2.26
C LEU A 26 4.70 3.85 -3.15
N PRO A 27 4.79 2.66 -3.79
CA PRO A 27 5.91 2.35 -4.68
C PRO A 27 5.86 3.19 -5.97
N THR A 28 7.03 3.46 -6.53
CA THR A 28 7.17 4.13 -7.84
C THR A 28 6.65 3.28 -9.00
N LEU A 29 6.60 1.97 -8.84
CA LEU A 29 6.05 1.03 -9.82
C LEU A 29 4.73 0.45 -9.30
N SER A 30 3.64 0.84 -9.94
CA SER A 30 2.28 0.34 -9.66
C SER A 30 1.34 0.71 -10.81
N ALA A 31 0.14 0.16 -10.79
CA ALA A 31 -0.94 0.68 -11.63
C ALA A 31 -1.29 2.12 -11.23
N THR A 32 -1.73 2.93 -12.19
CA THR A 32 -2.18 4.32 -11.93
C THR A 32 -3.30 4.40 -10.90
N ALA A 33 -4.06 3.34 -10.72
CA ALA A 33 -5.13 3.20 -9.73
C ALA A 33 -4.66 3.51 -8.29
N THR A 34 -3.49 3.00 -7.91
CA THR A 34 -2.91 3.23 -6.58
C THR A 34 -2.65 4.72 -6.33
N LEU A 35 -2.02 5.40 -7.28
CA LEU A 35 -1.78 6.84 -7.21
C LEU A 35 -3.09 7.64 -7.24
N SER A 36 -4.01 7.27 -8.15
CA SER A 36 -5.29 7.96 -8.32
C SER A 36 -6.11 7.93 -7.02
N ALA A 37 -6.16 6.82 -6.31
CA ALA A 37 -6.87 6.70 -5.03
C ALA A 37 -6.30 7.68 -3.98
N VAL A 38 -4.98 7.82 -3.89
CA VAL A 38 -4.32 8.76 -2.96
C VAL A 38 -4.65 10.21 -3.31
N ILE A 39 -4.60 10.56 -4.59
CA ILE A 39 -4.94 11.92 -5.05
C ILE A 39 -6.42 12.24 -4.79
N GLN A 40 -7.31 11.29 -5.07
CA GLN A 40 -8.76 11.49 -4.90
C GLN A 40 -9.17 11.73 -3.44
N VAL A 41 -8.48 11.17 -2.45
CA VAL A 41 -8.75 11.50 -1.04
C VAL A 41 -8.18 12.85 -0.62
N GLY A 42 -7.39 13.51 -1.48
CA GLY A 42 -6.71 14.79 -1.21
C GLY A 42 -5.39 14.62 -0.47
N ALA A 43 -4.91 13.40 -0.26
CA ALA A 43 -3.64 13.14 0.38
C ALA A 43 -2.47 13.36 -0.59
N ARG A 44 -1.29 13.61 -0.04
CA ARG A 44 -0.05 13.77 -0.81
C ARG A 44 0.62 12.40 -1.02
N PRO A 45 0.83 11.97 -2.27
CA PRO A 45 1.61 10.77 -2.54
C PRO A 45 3.10 11.03 -2.27
N VAL A 46 3.75 10.09 -1.59
CA VAL A 46 5.20 10.07 -1.36
C VAL A 46 5.74 8.80 -2.00
N PHE A 47 6.53 8.96 -3.06
CA PHE A 47 7.03 7.81 -3.80
C PHE A 47 8.25 7.18 -3.14
N CYS A 48 8.20 5.88 -2.96
CA CYS A 48 9.30 5.03 -2.52
C CYS A 48 9.79 4.20 -3.69
N ASP A 49 11.10 4.17 -3.93
CA ASP A 49 11.66 3.28 -4.95
C ASP A 49 11.31 1.82 -4.67
N ILE A 50 11.37 1.03 -5.73
CA ILE A 50 11.18 -0.42 -5.65
C ILE A 50 12.50 -1.14 -5.36
N ASP A 51 12.38 -2.38 -4.93
CA ASP A 51 13.47 -3.35 -4.93
C ASP A 51 13.71 -3.86 -6.35
N ASN A 52 14.97 -3.95 -6.78
CA ASN A 52 15.33 -4.30 -8.16
C ASN A 52 15.15 -5.80 -8.49
N GLU A 53 15.00 -6.64 -7.47
CA GLU A 53 14.84 -8.08 -7.64
C GLU A 53 13.34 -8.47 -7.61
N PHE A 54 12.59 -7.89 -6.67
CA PHE A 54 11.20 -8.28 -6.42
C PHE A 54 10.17 -7.30 -6.99
N PHE A 55 10.60 -6.11 -7.44
CA PHE A 55 9.76 -5.04 -8.00
C PHE A 55 8.66 -4.53 -7.06
N THR A 56 8.72 -4.89 -5.78
CA THR A 56 7.86 -4.36 -4.73
C THR A 56 8.53 -3.17 -4.03
N ILE A 57 7.79 -2.46 -3.17
CA ILE A 57 8.33 -1.32 -2.41
C ILE A 57 9.61 -1.72 -1.67
N ASN A 58 10.66 -0.91 -1.80
CA ASN A 58 11.95 -1.16 -1.15
C ASN A 58 11.87 -0.75 0.33
N GLU A 59 11.76 -1.73 1.21
CA GLU A 59 11.59 -1.50 2.64
C GLU A 59 12.77 -0.75 3.29
N LYS A 60 13.97 -0.84 2.72
CA LYS A 60 15.17 -0.15 3.21
C LYS A 60 15.08 1.37 3.01
N LYS A 61 14.21 1.81 2.10
CA LYS A 61 14.04 3.21 1.75
C LYS A 61 12.83 3.87 2.44
N ILE A 62 11.95 3.10 3.08
CA ILE A 62 10.71 3.60 3.69
C ILE A 62 11.00 4.59 4.83
N GLU A 63 11.85 4.22 5.79
CA GLU A 63 12.06 5.00 7.01
C GLU A 63 12.47 6.44 6.75
N ARG A 64 13.31 6.68 5.73
CA ARG A 64 13.77 8.04 5.36
C ARG A 64 12.70 8.93 4.73
N LEU A 65 11.58 8.34 4.28
CA LEU A 65 10.46 9.05 3.67
C LEU A 65 9.37 9.43 4.69
N ILE A 66 9.47 8.89 5.90
CA ILE A 66 8.47 9.11 6.94
C ILE A 66 8.63 10.53 7.51
N THR A 67 7.52 11.26 7.57
CA THR A 67 7.40 12.55 8.22
C THR A 67 6.27 12.52 9.25
N LYS A 68 6.07 13.63 9.98
CA LYS A 68 4.94 13.78 10.90
C LYS A 68 3.57 13.73 10.21
N LYS A 69 3.53 13.93 8.88
CA LYS A 69 2.32 13.89 8.06
C LYS A 69 2.05 12.50 7.48
N THR A 70 3.01 11.58 7.53
CA THR A 70 2.85 10.23 6.99
C THR A 70 1.85 9.46 7.83
N LYS A 71 0.74 9.03 7.21
CA LYS A 71 -0.35 8.30 7.86
C LYS A 71 -0.45 6.85 7.41
N ALA A 72 -0.12 6.58 6.16
CA ALA A 72 -0.24 5.25 5.61
C ALA A 72 0.88 4.90 4.62
N ILE A 73 1.06 3.61 4.43
CA ILE A 73 1.84 3.01 3.34
C ILE A 73 0.90 2.11 2.56
N ILE A 74 0.91 2.22 1.23
CA ILE A 74 0.28 1.24 0.35
C ILE A 74 1.35 0.27 -0.14
N ALA A 75 1.29 -0.96 0.31
CA ALA A 75 2.14 -2.05 -0.16
C ALA A 75 1.45 -2.74 -1.33
N VAL A 76 2.03 -2.62 -2.52
CA VAL A 76 1.49 -3.22 -3.75
C VAL A 76 2.17 -4.56 -3.98
N ASN A 77 1.37 -5.63 -3.96
CA ASN A 77 1.83 -7.00 -4.22
C ASN A 77 1.79 -7.26 -5.74
N LEU A 78 2.66 -6.56 -6.47
CA LEU A 78 2.68 -6.51 -7.93
C LEU A 78 3.03 -7.89 -8.51
N TYR A 79 2.36 -8.29 -9.58
CA TYR A 79 2.56 -9.58 -10.28
C TYR A 79 2.41 -10.82 -9.38
N GLY A 80 1.68 -10.71 -8.27
CA GLY A 80 1.56 -11.79 -7.29
C GLY A 80 2.74 -11.89 -6.33
N GLN A 81 3.77 -11.05 -6.50
CA GLN A 81 4.95 -11.00 -5.65
C GLN A 81 4.65 -10.27 -4.34
N ALA A 82 4.90 -10.93 -3.23
CA ALA A 82 4.67 -10.35 -1.91
C ALA A 82 5.70 -9.27 -1.57
N CYS A 83 5.25 -8.17 -0.99
CA CYS A 83 6.13 -7.23 -0.31
C CYS A 83 6.82 -7.90 0.90
N ASN A 84 7.97 -7.38 1.30
CA ASN A 84 8.69 -7.91 2.47
C ASN A 84 8.05 -7.45 3.79
N TYR A 85 6.93 -8.04 4.14
CA TYR A 85 6.17 -7.70 5.35
C TYR A 85 6.95 -7.89 6.64
N SER A 86 7.93 -8.81 6.65
CA SER A 86 8.80 -8.99 7.82
C SER A 86 9.64 -7.76 8.15
N LYS A 87 9.92 -6.93 7.15
CA LYS A 87 10.67 -5.68 7.31
C LYS A 87 9.75 -4.46 7.40
N ILE A 88 8.65 -4.44 6.65
CA ILE A 88 7.69 -3.33 6.65
C ILE A 88 6.96 -3.20 8.00
N ILE A 89 6.49 -4.33 8.57
CA ILE A 89 5.69 -4.31 9.81
C ILE A 89 6.41 -3.65 11.00
N PRO A 90 7.68 -3.96 11.29
CA PRO A 90 8.41 -3.25 12.35
C PRO A 90 8.49 -1.74 12.13
N ILE A 91 8.71 -1.29 10.88
CA ILE A 91 8.79 0.13 10.53
C ILE A 91 7.47 0.84 10.81
N ILE A 92 6.35 0.30 10.34
CA ILE A 92 5.04 0.92 10.52
C ILE A 92 4.62 0.96 11.98
N ARG A 93 4.91 -0.10 12.75
CA ARG A 93 4.60 -0.16 14.19
C ARG A 93 5.39 0.89 14.98
N LYS A 94 6.69 1.01 14.71
CA LYS A 94 7.58 2.00 15.35
C LYS A 94 7.10 3.44 15.13
N ASN A 95 6.52 3.72 13.95
CA ASN A 95 6.12 5.05 13.53
C ASN A 95 4.61 5.30 13.61
N ASN A 96 3.83 4.34 14.10
CA ASN A 96 2.36 4.40 14.18
C ASN A 96 1.70 4.72 12.83
N ILE A 97 2.14 4.05 11.76
CA ILE A 97 1.68 4.23 10.39
C ILE A 97 0.77 3.07 10.00
N LEU A 98 -0.30 3.35 9.25
CA LEU A 98 -1.24 2.36 8.75
C LEU A 98 -0.69 1.63 7.52
N LEU A 99 -0.92 0.33 7.41
CA LEU A 99 -0.56 -0.46 6.25
C LEU A 99 -1.83 -0.82 5.47
N ILE A 100 -1.84 -0.47 4.20
CA ILE A 100 -2.87 -0.86 3.23
C ILE A 100 -2.22 -1.83 2.25
N GLU A 101 -2.86 -2.96 1.99
CA GLU A 101 -2.39 -3.90 0.98
C GLU A 101 -3.16 -3.69 -0.33
N ASP A 102 -2.44 -3.39 -1.40
CA ASP A 102 -2.98 -3.48 -2.76
C ASP A 102 -2.72 -4.90 -3.28
N CYS A 103 -3.76 -5.71 -3.26
CA CYS A 103 -3.77 -7.11 -3.67
C CYS A 103 -4.46 -7.32 -5.02
N ALA A 104 -4.58 -6.27 -5.85
CA ALA A 104 -5.26 -6.36 -7.14
C ALA A 104 -4.68 -7.44 -8.07
N GLN A 105 -3.40 -7.79 -7.92
CA GLN A 105 -2.70 -8.79 -8.74
C GLN A 105 -2.24 -10.01 -7.94
N SER A 106 -2.69 -10.22 -6.71
CA SER A 106 -2.10 -11.21 -5.80
C SER A 106 -3.11 -12.09 -5.09
N LEU A 107 -4.29 -12.29 -5.69
CA LEU A 107 -5.30 -13.18 -5.12
C LEU A 107 -4.73 -14.61 -4.95
N GLY A 108 -4.80 -15.13 -3.72
CA GLY A 108 -4.30 -16.47 -3.39
C GLY A 108 -2.81 -16.54 -3.08
N SER A 109 -2.03 -15.50 -3.39
CA SER A 109 -0.60 -15.46 -3.06
C SER A 109 -0.37 -15.44 -1.55
N MET A 110 0.82 -15.88 -1.14
CA MET A 110 1.19 -16.03 0.27
C MET A 110 2.57 -15.42 0.56
N PHE A 111 2.75 -14.95 1.80
CA PHE A 111 4.05 -14.63 2.37
C PHE A 111 4.19 -15.34 3.72
N LYS A 112 5.23 -16.17 3.90
CA LYS A 112 5.46 -16.95 5.14
C LYS A 112 4.21 -17.65 5.66
N ASN A 113 3.58 -18.48 4.83
CA ASN A 113 2.40 -19.28 5.17
C ASN A 113 1.13 -18.49 5.55
N LYS A 114 1.10 -17.17 5.31
CA LYS A 114 -0.07 -16.34 5.51
C LYS A 114 -0.49 -15.71 4.18
N LYS A 115 -1.78 -15.81 3.83
CA LYS A 115 -2.31 -15.23 2.60
C LYS A 115 -2.13 -13.71 2.59
N LEU A 116 -1.77 -13.15 1.43
CA LEU A 116 -1.78 -11.72 1.20
C LEU A 116 -3.20 -11.16 1.39
N GLY A 117 -3.29 -9.91 1.79
CA GLY A 117 -4.54 -9.31 2.23
C GLY A 117 -4.82 -9.44 3.74
N ASN A 118 -3.88 -10.03 4.49
CA ASN A 118 -4.01 -10.20 5.95
C ASN A 118 -2.88 -9.54 6.76
N TYR A 119 -2.01 -8.78 6.11
CA TYR A 119 -0.89 -8.09 6.78
C TYR A 119 -1.22 -6.65 7.15
N GLY A 120 -2.00 -5.97 6.31
CA GLY A 120 -2.46 -4.60 6.54
C GLY A 120 -3.70 -4.52 7.42
N VAL A 121 -4.08 -3.30 7.78
CA VAL A 121 -5.35 -3.01 8.48
C VAL A 121 -6.54 -3.12 7.53
N VAL A 122 -6.29 -2.97 6.22
CA VAL A 122 -7.26 -3.15 5.13
C VAL A 122 -6.51 -3.61 3.88
N SER A 123 -7.21 -4.32 3.02
CA SER A 123 -6.70 -4.79 1.73
C SER A 123 -7.71 -4.60 0.61
N ALA A 124 -7.22 -4.22 -0.56
CA ALA A 124 -8.00 -4.05 -1.77
C ALA A 124 -7.69 -5.18 -2.77
N PHE A 125 -8.73 -5.84 -3.25
CA PHE A 125 -8.64 -6.84 -4.31
C PHE A 125 -9.36 -6.32 -5.55
N SER A 126 -8.92 -6.74 -6.73
CA SER A 126 -9.58 -6.43 -7.99
C SER A 126 -9.79 -7.71 -8.79
N PHE A 127 -10.93 -7.80 -9.46
CA PHE A 127 -11.28 -8.93 -10.31
C PHE A 127 -11.45 -8.52 -11.78
N PHE A 128 -10.96 -7.31 -12.10
CA PHE A 128 -11.01 -6.72 -13.44
C PHE A 128 -12.32 -7.01 -14.19
N PRO A 129 -12.89 -6.12 -15.03
CA PRO A 129 -12.37 -4.85 -15.53
C PRO A 129 -12.40 -3.74 -14.54
#